data_3bed25e5651e102851dc30115d63a5ee
#
_entry.id   3bed25e5651e102851dc30115d63a5ee
#
_cell.length_a   1.000
_cell.length_b   1.000
_cell.length_c   1.000
_cell.angle_alpha   90.00
_cell.angle_beta   90.00
_cell.angle_gamma   90.00
#
_symmetry.space_group_name_H-M   'P 1'
#
loop_
_entity.id
_entity.type
_entity.pdbx_description
1 polymer ?
#
loop_
_entity_poly.entity_id
_entity_poly.type
_entity_poly.pdbx_seq_one_letter_code
_entity_poly.pdbx_strand_id
1 'polypeptide(L)'
;MALRILIRGAGDLATGVAAELKERGHQIVMTEIAIPLTVRRQVACSRAVYEKKAVIETHTAVLVQNETEIKAALGKNQIAVLVDPEGEIRTRMHFDVIVDAIMAKKNLGTSMADGPCVIALGPGFTAGKDCHAVIETKRGVTLGQPIYQGSAIPNTGVPGMIGGYAIERLIKASADGVMEPVAEIGEVVRKGDLLAVTGGYPVYAQIDGIVRGMLQSNVNVTKGMKIGDVDPRMEPSLVHLISDKARKIGRGVAEAIRTICYSQYGLVFLAAGKSSRYGDPQENKLLSEKNGKPMFRYLLDQMRIYPMCTRVVVSGHTEILEYARQHEMLTAENQNPEKGIARSLQMGLDVCCRQNPKLQGVLFAVCDQPGLKAETIEQMLEMAVKNPGKMICAGTKEKLGNPVLLDRVFFQELKELEGDIGGKQVVRRHPEQVMLLETAPEELQDIDEKTQNW
;
A
#
# COMPACT_ATOMS: atom_id res chain seq x y z
N MET A 1 -9.72 7.12 6.33
CA MET A 1 -8.77 8.28 6.32
C MET A 1 -7.58 7.95 5.43
N ALA A 2 -6.96 8.95 4.80
CA ALA A 2 -5.87 8.76 3.86
C ALA A 2 -4.50 8.65 4.55
N LEU A 3 -3.65 7.68 4.18
CA LEU A 3 -2.23 7.70 4.54
C LEU A 3 -1.55 8.89 3.87
N ARG A 4 -0.59 9.51 4.54
CA ARG A 4 0.28 10.52 3.94
C ARG A 4 1.56 9.85 3.45
N ILE A 5 1.76 9.89 2.15
CA ILE A 5 2.84 9.16 1.47
C ILE A 5 3.80 10.16 0.84
N LEU A 6 5.08 10.02 1.15
CA LEU A 6 6.16 10.72 0.47
C LEU A 6 6.70 9.83 -0.66
N ILE A 7 6.76 10.36 -1.87
CA ILE A 7 7.42 9.71 -3.01
C ILE A 7 8.64 10.54 -3.39
N ARG A 8 9.83 9.99 -3.26
CA ARG A 8 11.09 10.60 -3.70
C ARG A 8 11.24 10.38 -5.21
N GLY A 9 11.24 11.46 -5.98
CA GLY A 9 11.15 11.47 -7.45
C GLY A 9 9.72 11.71 -7.93
N ALA A 10 9.57 12.41 -9.05
CA ALA A 10 8.28 12.74 -9.68
C ALA A 10 8.23 12.39 -11.18
N GLY A 11 9.11 11.50 -11.67
CA GLY A 11 9.14 11.00 -13.04
C GLY A 11 7.94 10.11 -13.38
N ASP A 12 7.92 9.52 -14.58
CA ASP A 12 6.75 8.76 -15.09
C ASP A 12 6.42 7.52 -14.26
N LEU A 13 7.40 6.77 -13.76
CA LEU A 13 7.15 5.63 -12.88
C LEU A 13 6.63 6.06 -11.50
N ALA A 14 7.24 7.10 -10.91
CA ALA A 14 6.80 7.71 -9.67
C ALA A 14 5.35 8.23 -9.78
N THR A 15 5.00 8.82 -10.93
CA THR A 15 3.64 9.30 -11.21
C THR A 15 2.64 8.14 -11.29
N GLY A 16 3.02 7.00 -11.88
CA GLY A 16 2.17 5.81 -11.88
C GLY A 16 1.91 5.27 -10.48
N VAL A 17 2.92 5.31 -9.60
CA VAL A 17 2.75 5.00 -8.17
C VAL A 17 1.81 6.00 -7.51
N ALA A 18 2.04 7.31 -7.73
CA ALA A 18 1.21 8.37 -7.17
C ALA A 18 -0.26 8.23 -7.58
N ALA A 19 -0.54 7.93 -8.85
CA ALA A 19 -1.89 7.74 -9.36
C ALA A 19 -2.60 6.55 -8.69
N GLU A 20 -1.96 5.38 -8.65
CA GLU A 20 -2.51 4.18 -8.02
C GLU A 20 -2.81 4.38 -6.52
N LEU A 21 -1.93 5.07 -5.79
CA LEU A 21 -2.14 5.37 -4.38
C LEU A 21 -3.19 6.46 -4.16
N LYS A 22 -3.24 7.45 -5.05
CA LYS A 22 -4.25 8.52 -5.02
C LYS A 22 -5.66 8.00 -5.25
N GLU A 23 -5.84 7.06 -6.18
CA GLU A 23 -7.11 6.38 -6.47
C GLU A 23 -7.61 5.57 -5.27
N ARG A 24 -6.71 5.13 -4.38
CA ARG A 24 -7.02 4.49 -3.09
C ARG A 24 -7.27 5.50 -1.95
N GLY A 25 -7.36 6.79 -2.28
CA GLY A 25 -7.70 7.86 -1.34
C GLY A 25 -6.53 8.35 -0.48
N HIS A 26 -5.27 8.01 -0.80
CA HIS A 26 -4.11 8.47 -0.04
C HIS A 26 -3.68 9.89 -0.41
N GLN A 27 -3.01 10.58 0.53
CA GLN A 27 -2.42 11.90 0.33
C GLN A 27 -0.99 11.76 -0.19
N ILE A 28 -0.67 12.40 -1.30
CA ILE A 28 0.63 12.23 -1.98
C ILE A 28 1.43 13.53 -1.97
N VAL A 29 2.65 13.44 -1.46
CA VAL A 29 3.70 14.45 -1.58
C VAL A 29 4.83 13.85 -2.37
N MET A 30 5.36 14.57 -3.37
CA MET A 30 6.48 14.13 -4.19
C MET A 30 7.62 15.12 -4.06
N THR A 31 8.86 14.62 -4.02
CA THR A 31 10.06 15.48 -4.12
C THR A 31 10.73 15.30 -5.47
N GLU A 32 11.37 16.36 -5.97
CA GLU A 32 12.06 16.34 -7.25
C GLU A 32 13.27 17.29 -7.22
N ILE A 33 14.16 17.14 -8.18
CA ILE A 33 15.27 18.07 -8.42
C ILE A 33 14.77 19.36 -9.09
N ALA A 34 15.56 20.43 -9.02
CA ALA A 34 15.19 21.71 -9.61
C ALA A 34 15.09 21.70 -11.15
N ILE A 35 15.81 20.78 -11.79
CA ILE A 35 15.82 20.57 -13.25
C ILE A 35 15.50 19.10 -13.54
N PRO A 36 14.21 18.71 -13.54
CA PRO A 36 13.80 17.33 -13.83
C PRO A 36 14.25 16.82 -15.19
N LEU A 37 14.81 15.60 -15.23
CA LEU A 37 15.28 14.94 -16.46
C LEU A 37 14.27 13.92 -16.98
N THR A 38 13.00 14.17 -16.80
CA THR A 38 11.92 13.27 -17.21
C THR A 38 11.64 13.40 -18.69
N VAL A 39 11.85 12.33 -19.45
CA VAL A 39 11.60 12.27 -20.89
C VAL A 39 10.09 12.25 -21.19
N ARG A 40 9.32 11.40 -20.50
CA ARG A 40 7.86 11.30 -20.67
C ARG A 40 7.13 12.33 -19.84
N ARG A 41 7.44 13.61 -20.05
CA ARG A 41 6.94 14.71 -19.20
C ARG A 41 5.41 14.91 -19.27
N GLN A 42 4.73 14.50 -20.36
CA GLN A 42 3.28 14.61 -20.46
C GLN A 42 2.53 13.76 -19.41
N VAL A 43 3.17 12.67 -18.92
CA VAL A 43 2.62 11.77 -17.91
C VAL A 43 3.43 11.78 -16.61
N ALA A 44 4.10 12.88 -16.30
CA ALA A 44 4.97 13.00 -15.14
C ALA A 44 4.62 14.23 -14.29
N CYS A 45 4.47 14.01 -12.98
CA CYS A 45 4.24 15.08 -12.00
C CYS A 45 5.41 16.08 -11.94
N SER A 46 6.63 15.66 -12.29
CA SER A 46 7.82 16.51 -12.37
C SER A 46 7.64 17.71 -13.33
N ARG A 47 6.72 17.64 -14.30
CA ARG A 47 6.36 18.77 -15.17
C ARG A 47 5.89 19.99 -14.36
N ALA A 48 5.28 19.75 -13.18
CA ALA A 48 4.87 20.85 -12.31
C ALA A 48 6.03 21.75 -11.85
N VAL A 49 7.26 21.24 -11.81
CA VAL A 49 8.45 22.04 -11.46
C VAL A 49 8.66 23.16 -12.49
N TYR A 50 8.44 22.89 -13.78
CA TYR A 50 8.56 23.87 -14.84
C TYR A 50 7.30 24.73 -15.02
N GLU A 51 6.12 24.10 -15.01
CA GLU A 51 4.85 24.70 -15.39
C GLU A 51 3.99 25.14 -14.20
N LYS A 52 4.48 24.97 -12.93
CA LYS A 52 3.78 25.21 -11.66
C LYS A 52 2.63 24.23 -11.41
N LYS A 53 2.04 23.67 -12.44
CA LYS A 53 0.94 22.71 -12.39
C LYS A 53 1.06 21.72 -13.53
N ALA A 54 0.74 20.46 -13.26
CA ALA A 54 0.62 19.41 -14.28
C ALA A 54 -0.69 18.66 -14.06
N VAL A 55 -1.41 18.37 -15.15
CA VAL A 55 -2.57 17.48 -15.13
C VAL A 55 -2.16 16.20 -15.85
N ILE A 56 -2.31 15.07 -15.17
CA ILE A 56 -2.00 13.74 -15.68
C ILE A 56 -3.27 12.90 -15.49
N GLU A 57 -3.91 12.53 -16.60
CA GLU A 57 -5.23 11.87 -16.58
C GLU A 57 -6.20 12.68 -15.69
N THR A 58 -6.70 12.11 -14.60
CA THR A 58 -7.62 12.78 -13.65
C THR A 58 -6.92 13.46 -12.48
N HIS A 59 -5.59 13.35 -12.40
CA HIS A 59 -4.81 13.85 -11.26
C HIS A 59 -4.17 15.19 -11.55
N THR A 60 -4.25 16.10 -10.57
CA THR A 60 -3.58 17.39 -10.61
C THR A 60 -2.39 17.40 -9.66
N ALA A 61 -1.20 17.67 -10.18
CA ALA A 61 0.02 17.92 -9.42
C ALA A 61 0.33 19.42 -9.43
N VAL A 62 0.72 19.97 -8.29
CA VAL A 62 1.06 21.41 -8.15
C VAL A 62 2.42 21.57 -7.47
N LEU A 63 3.22 22.51 -7.97
CA LEU A 63 4.47 22.91 -7.32
C LEU A 63 4.15 23.63 -6.02
N VAL A 64 4.82 23.23 -4.95
CA VAL A 64 4.72 23.82 -3.61
C VAL A 64 6.10 24.15 -3.08
N GLN A 65 6.20 25.10 -2.14
CA GLN A 65 7.48 25.59 -1.62
C GLN A 65 7.69 25.26 -0.14
N ASN A 66 6.61 24.98 0.62
CA ASN A 66 6.65 24.80 2.06
C ASN A 66 5.50 23.92 2.56
N GLU A 67 5.55 23.60 3.85
CA GLU A 67 4.57 22.72 4.51
C GLU A 67 3.14 23.27 4.50
N THR A 68 2.96 24.59 4.55
CA THR A 68 1.64 25.23 4.49
C THR A 68 1.01 25.01 3.12
N GLU A 69 1.79 25.16 2.05
CA GLU A 69 1.34 24.92 0.68
C GLU A 69 1.09 23.42 0.42
N ILE A 70 1.93 22.53 1.00
CA ILE A 70 1.67 21.08 0.97
C ILE A 70 0.29 20.79 1.57
N LYS A 71 0.02 21.27 2.80
CA LYS A 71 -1.27 21.05 3.46
C LYS A 71 -2.44 21.60 2.64
N ALA A 72 -2.28 22.76 2.05
CA ALA A 72 -3.30 23.39 1.18
C ALA A 72 -3.57 22.55 -0.09
N ALA A 73 -2.53 22.04 -0.76
CA ALA A 73 -2.66 21.19 -1.93
C ALA A 73 -3.35 19.85 -1.59
N LEU A 74 -2.93 19.20 -0.49
CA LEU A 74 -3.54 17.97 -0.01
C LEU A 74 -5.02 18.16 0.36
N GLY A 75 -5.37 19.30 0.98
CA GLY A 75 -6.77 19.66 1.30
C GLY A 75 -7.66 19.84 0.05
N LYS A 76 -7.06 20.21 -1.08
CA LYS A 76 -7.73 20.29 -2.39
C LYS A 76 -7.68 18.98 -3.18
N ASN A 77 -7.31 17.89 -2.55
CA ASN A 77 -7.13 16.58 -3.18
C ASN A 77 -6.11 16.58 -4.34
N GLN A 78 -5.10 17.46 -4.31
CA GLN A 78 -4.03 17.54 -5.30
C GLN A 78 -2.78 16.79 -4.82
N ILE A 79 -1.88 16.47 -5.75
CA ILE A 79 -0.54 15.94 -5.49
C ILE A 79 0.40 17.13 -5.29
N ALA A 80 1.06 17.22 -4.15
CA ALA A 80 2.05 18.27 -3.88
C ALA A 80 3.42 17.84 -4.44
N VAL A 81 4.07 18.69 -5.24
CA VAL A 81 5.43 18.46 -5.77
C VAL A 81 6.35 19.53 -5.20
N LEU A 82 7.39 19.14 -4.49
CA LEU A 82 8.36 20.01 -3.85
C LEU A 82 9.74 19.85 -4.50
N VAL A 83 10.45 20.95 -4.75
CA VAL A 83 11.88 20.88 -5.12
C VAL A 83 12.68 20.63 -3.84
N ASP A 84 13.05 19.37 -3.63
CA ASP A 84 13.75 18.88 -2.46
C ASP A 84 14.50 17.59 -2.83
N PRO A 85 15.69 17.70 -3.46
CA PRO A 85 16.46 16.55 -3.96
C PRO A 85 16.81 15.52 -2.88
N GLU A 86 17.12 16.00 -1.67
CA GLU A 86 17.52 15.15 -0.55
C GLU A 86 16.31 14.57 0.23
N GLY A 87 15.10 15.08 -0.05
CA GLY A 87 13.89 14.66 0.65
C GLY A 87 13.86 15.09 2.11
N GLU A 88 14.41 16.27 2.42
CA GLU A 88 14.50 16.81 3.79
C GLU A 88 13.14 17.03 4.43
N ILE A 89 12.09 17.17 3.62
CA ILE A 89 10.71 17.32 4.12
C ILE A 89 10.30 16.20 5.07
N ARG A 90 10.89 14.98 4.95
CA ARG A 90 10.63 13.84 5.84
C ARG A 90 11.02 14.08 7.30
N THR A 91 11.93 15.02 7.54
CA THR A 91 12.36 15.39 8.91
C THR A 91 11.45 16.44 9.55
N ARG A 92 10.64 17.14 8.73
CA ARG A 92 9.78 18.25 9.16
C ARG A 92 8.30 17.90 9.18
N MET A 93 7.89 16.88 8.40
CA MET A 93 6.53 16.38 8.35
C MET A 93 6.49 14.87 8.57
N HIS A 94 5.47 14.40 9.27
CA HIS A 94 5.22 12.98 9.41
C HIS A 94 4.66 12.37 8.11
N PHE A 95 5.23 11.25 7.71
CA PHE A 95 4.76 10.41 6.61
C PHE A 95 4.59 8.97 7.11
N ASP A 96 3.46 8.36 6.79
CA ASP A 96 3.15 6.97 7.12
C ASP A 96 3.96 6.00 6.23
N VAL A 97 4.24 6.43 5.00
CA VAL A 97 4.98 5.65 3.99
C VAL A 97 5.95 6.55 3.24
N ILE A 98 7.13 6.03 2.96
CA ILE A 98 8.12 6.64 2.07
C ILE A 98 8.41 5.69 0.92
N VAL A 99 8.32 6.20 -0.32
CA VAL A 99 8.63 5.45 -1.54
C VAL A 99 9.78 6.11 -2.26
N ASP A 100 10.92 5.41 -2.39
CA ASP A 100 12.00 5.88 -3.25
C ASP A 100 11.73 5.45 -4.70
N ALA A 101 11.42 6.42 -5.53
CA ALA A 101 11.11 6.29 -6.96
C ALA A 101 12.06 7.15 -7.82
N ILE A 102 13.22 7.54 -7.30
CA ILE A 102 14.23 8.36 -8.01
C ILE A 102 14.76 7.62 -9.24
N MET A 103 14.84 6.29 -9.19
CA MET A 103 15.35 5.44 -10.26
C MET A 103 16.83 5.66 -10.63
N ALA A 104 17.64 6.10 -9.68
CA ALA A 104 19.08 6.35 -9.86
C ALA A 104 19.93 5.08 -10.04
N LYS A 105 19.34 3.89 -9.90
CA LYS A 105 20.01 2.56 -9.98
C LYS A 105 21.07 2.35 -8.87
N LYS A 106 21.08 3.21 -7.89
CA LYS A 106 21.86 3.16 -6.65
C LYS A 106 21.06 3.85 -5.55
N ASN A 107 21.27 3.45 -4.31
CA ASN A 107 20.68 4.11 -3.18
C ASN A 107 21.31 5.50 -2.98
N LEU A 108 20.48 6.53 -2.91
CA LEU A 108 20.84 7.93 -2.65
C LEU A 108 20.39 8.34 -1.23
N GLY A 109 20.73 7.54 -0.23
CA GLY A 109 20.49 7.85 1.18
C GLY A 109 19.13 7.45 1.72
N THR A 110 18.38 6.55 1.05
CA THR A 110 17.15 5.96 1.60
C THR A 110 17.50 4.87 2.61
N SER A 111 16.86 4.91 3.77
CA SER A 111 17.06 3.97 4.88
C SER A 111 15.74 3.50 5.45
N MET A 112 15.71 2.28 6.01
CA MET A 112 14.55 1.79 6.77
C MET A 112 14.18 2.70 7.95
N ALA A 113 15.13 3.47 8.46
CA ALA A 113 14.91 4.43 9.57
C ALA A 113 14.19 5.71 9.13
N ASP A 114 14.01 5.96 7.83
CA ASP A 114 13.32 7.16 7.33
C ASP A 114 11.83 7.19 7.67
N GLY A 115 11.22 6.03 7.94
CA GLY A 115 9.80 5.96 8.31
C GLY A 115 9.31 4.55 8.64
N PRO A 116 8.05 4.42 9.08
CA PRO A 116 7.47 3.14 9.50
C PRO A 116 7.31 2.14 8.34
N CYS A 117 7.16 2.63 7.12
CA CYS A 117 7.07 1.83 5.90
C CYS A 117 7.90 2.50 4.80
N VAL A 118 9.03 1.91 4.44
CA VAL A 118 9.95 2.41 3.40
C VAL A 118 10.02 1.40 2.27
N ILE A 119 9.69 1.83 1.05
CA ILE A 119 9.65 1.02 -0.16
C ILE A 119 10.54 1.66 -1.22
N ALA A 120 11.26 0.85 -2.00
CA ALA A 120 12.11 1.36 -3.08
C ALA A 120 11.76 0.70 -4.42
N LEU A 121 11.96 1.43 -5.53
CA LEU A 121 11.68 0.93 -6.87
C LEU A 121 12.95 0.47 -7.59
N GLY A 122 12.95 -0.79 -8.03
CA GLY A 122 13.96 -1.36 -8.92
C GLY A 122 15.34 -1.58 -8.30
N PRO A 123 16.37 -1.74 -9.15
CA PRO A 123 17.71 -2.07 -8.70
C PRO A 123 18.41 -0.91 -7.98
N GLY A 124 19.33 -1.25 -7.09
CA GLY A 124 20.09 -0.31 -6.28
C GLY A 124 19.75 -0.37 -4.81
N PHE A 125 18.75 -1.16 -4.42
CA PHE A 125 18.30 -1.35 -3.05
C PHE A 125 18.25 -2.84 -2.68
N THR A 126 18.39 -3.09 -1.38
CA THR A 126 18.23 -4.43 -0.78
C THR A 126 17.14 -4.36 0.28
N ALA A 127 16.04 -5.07 0.07
CA ALA A 127 14.98 -5.21 1.05
C ALA A 127 15.49 -5.93 2.31
N GLY A 128 15.07 -5.48 3.48
CA GLY A 128 15.56 -5.93 4.79
C GLY A 128 16.86 -5.25 5.24
N LYS A 129 17.46 -4.40 4.39
CA LYS A 129 18.67 -3.60 4.71
C LYS A 129 18.44 -2.12 4.48
N ASP A 130 18.10 -1.74 3.26
CA ASP A 130 17.94 -0.35 2.84
C ASP A 130 16.48 0.11 2.99
N CYS A 131 15.54 -0.80 2.79
CA CYS A 131 14.10 -0.56 2.82
C CYS A 131 13.35 -1.83 3.25
N HIS A 132 12.05 -1.70 3.56
CA HIS A 132 11.21 -2.82 3.95
C HIS A 132 10.79 -3.69 2.76
N ALA A 133 10.64 -3.10 1.57
CA ALA A 133 10.38 -3.83 0.33
C ALA A 133 11.00 -3.12 -0.89
N VAL A 134 11.39 -3.92 -1.88
CA VAL A 134 11.78 -3.45 -3.21
C VAL A 134 10.73 -3.90 -4.22
N ILE A 135 10.30 -3.02 -5.12
CA ILE A 135 9.37 -3.38 -6.20
C ILE A 135 10.15 -3.67 -7.49
N GLU A 136 9.93 -4.83 -8.08
CA GLU A 136 10.55 -5.19 -9.36
C GLU A 136 10.09 -4.27 -10.49
N THR A 137 11.03 -3.68 -11.21
CA THR A 137 10.75 -2.75 -12.31
C THR A 137 11.13 -3.27 -13.70
N LYS A 138 11.79 -4.41 -13.81
CA LYS A 138 12.12 -5.04 -15.09
C LYS A 138 10.84 -5.63 -15.70
N ARG A 139 10.63 -5.38 -17.01
CA ARG A 139 9.52 -6.02 -17.75
C ARG A 139 9.68 -7.55 -17.75
N GLY A 140 8.59 -8.26 -17.53
CA GLY A 140 8.53 -9.72 -17.41
C GLY A 140 7.45 -10.15 -16.44
N VAL A 141 7.48 -11.42 -16.06
CA VAL A 141 6.48 -12.05 -15.17
C VAL A 141 6.47 -11.41 -13.79
N THR A 142 7.62 -11.01 -13.27
CA THR A 142 7.80 -10.44 -11.93
C THR A 142 7.62 -8.92 -11.86
N LEU A 143 7.34 -8.24 -12.98
CA LEU A 143 7.13 -6.79 -12.99
C LEU A 143 6.07 -6.37 -11.98
N GLY A 144 6.42 -5.45 -11.10
CA GLY A 144 5.55 -4.92 -10.06
C GLY A 144 5.43 -5.81 -8.82
N GLN A 145 6.08 -6.97 -8.77
CA GLN A 145 6.06 -7.82 -7.57
C GLN A 145 6.90 -7.21 -6.45
N PRO A 146 6.36 -7.17 -5.20
CA PRO A 146 7.12 -6.81 -4.02
C PRO A 146 8.15 -7.89 -3.65
N ILE A 147 9.34 -7.46 -3.27
CA ILE A 147 10.45 -8.28 -2.78
C ILE A 147 10.73 -7.83 -1.35
N TYR A 148 10.54 -8.73 -0.36
CA TYR A 148 10.72 -8.41 1.05
C TYR A 148 12.11 -8.81 1.59
N GLN A 149 12.87 -9.59 0.82
CA GLN A 149 14.27 -9.94 1.09
C GLN A 149 15.06 -9.96 -0.21
N GLY A 150 16.22 -9.31 -0.22
CA GLY A 150 17.10 -9.24 -1.39
C GLY A 150 16.79 -8.05 -2.29
N SER A 151 17.17 -8.14 -3.56
CA SER A 151 17.19 -7.01 -4.51
C SER A 151 16.42 -7.34 -5.79
N ALA A 152 15.94 -6.31 -6.46
CA ALA A 152 15.40 -6.42 -7.81
C ALA A 152 16.45 -6.84 -8.82
N ILE A 153 16.01 -7.36 -9.96
CA ILE A 153 16.88 -7.79 -11.05
C ILE A 153 17.78 -6.62 -11.50
N PRO A 154 19.10 -6.83 -11.61
CA PRO A 154 20.02 -5.79 -12.03
C PRO A 154 19.64 -5.14 -13.37
N ASN A 155 19.94 -3.85 -13.50
CA ASN A 155 19.69 -3.13 -14.74
C ASN A 155 20.64 -3.63 -15.85
N THR A 156 20.06 -4.02 -16.98
CA THR A 156 20.83 -4.49 -18.16
C THR A 156 21.27 -3.35 -19.09
N GLY A 157 20.78 -2.12 -18.87
CA GLY A 157 21.02 -0.99 -19.80
C GLY A 157 20.25 -1.09 -21.13
N VAL A 158 19.60 -2.22 -21.41
CA VAL A 158 18.84 -2.44 -22.64
C VAL A 158 17.37 -2.15 -22.40
N PRO A 159 16.74 -1.22 -23.15
CA PRO A 159 15.31 -0.95 -23.05
C PRO A 159 14.48 -2.17 -23.48
N GLY A 160 13.28 -2.27 -22.93
CA GLY A 160 12.34 -3.31 -23.38
C GLY A 160 11.94 -3.11 -24.85
N MET A 161 11.79 -4.21 -25.57
CA MET A 161 11.32 -4.23 -26.95
C MET A 161 9.87 -3.75 -27.07
N ILE A 162 9.59 -2.88 -28.03
CA ILE A 162 8.25 -2.40 -28.40
C ILE A 162 8.19 -2.36 -29.93
N GLY A 163 7.22 -3.03 -30.53
CA GLY A 163 7.04 -3.04 -32.00
C GLY A 163 8.28 -3.52 -32.77
N GLY A 164 9.07 -4.43 -32.20
CA GLY A 164 10.30 -4.95 -32.81
C GLY A 164 11.56 -4.10 -32.59
N TYR A 165 11.44 -2.93 -31.93
CA TYR A 165 12.57 -2.01 -31.69
C TYR A 165 12.89 -1.91 -30.20
N ALA A 166 14.16 -1.75 -29.86
CA ALA A 166 14.65 -1.60 -28.50
C ALA A 166 15.50 -0.32 -28.33
N ILE A 167 16.74 -0.33 -28.80
CA ILE A 167 17.69 0.79 -28.65
C ILE A 167 17.36 1.91 -29.65
N GLU A 168 16.90 1.55 -30.82
CA GLU A 168 16.58 2.46 -31.95
C GLU A 168 15.46 3.46 -31.61
N ARG A 169 14.61 3.09 -30.64
CA ARG A 169 13.57 3.98 -30.12
C ARG A 169 14.10 5.15 -29.29
N LEU A 170 15.34 5.01 -28.77
CA LEU A 170 15.91 6.02 -27.90
C LEU A 170 16.43 7.20 -28.69
N ILE A 171 15.98 8.39 -28.39
CA ILE A 171 16.62 9.63 -28.84
C ILE A 171 17.73 9.93 -27.84
N LYS A 172 18.96 10.02 -28.33
CA LYS A 172 20.17 10.28 -27.54
C LYS A 172 20.85 11.55 -27.99
N ALA A 173 21.40 12.31 -27.03
CA ALA A 173 22.19 13.51 -27.31
C ALA A 173 23.40 13.20 -28.19
N SER A 174 23.61 13.99 -29.25
CA SER A 174 24.74 13.89 -30.19
C SER A 174 26.03 14.45 -29.61
N ALA A 175 25.91 15.47 -28.76
CA ALA A 175 27.02 16.18 -28.12
C ALA A 175 26.64 16.65 -26.72
N ASP A 176 27.66 17.06 -25.95
CA ASP A 176 27.48 17.79 -24.69
C ASP A 176 26.98 19.21 -25.00
N GLY A 177 26.13 19.72 -24.11
CA GLY A 177 25.64 21.10 -24.18
C GLY A 177 24.15 21.21 -23.93
N VAL A 178 23.60 22.36 -24.32
CA VAL A 178 22.18 22.67 -24.12
C VAL A 178 21.33 21.86 -25.10
N MET A 179 20.19 21.35 -24.62
CA MET A 179 19.20 20.67 -25.43
C MET A 179 18.14 21.65 -25.95
N GLU A 180 17.91 21.59 -27.24
CA GLU A 180 16.88 22.36 -27.95
C GLU A 180 15.98 21.37 -28.71
N PRO A 181 14.76 21.06 -28.24
CA PRO A 181 13.84 20.20 -28.95
C PRO A 181 13.33 20.91 -30.21
N VAL A 182 13.26 20.17 -31.33
CA VAL A 182 12.67 20.61 -32.59
C VAL A 182 11.33 19.97 -32.82
N ALA A 183 11.26 18.64 -32.63
CA ALA A 183 10.01 17.91 -32.70
C ALA A 183 9.26 17.96 -31.35
N GLU A 184 7.93 18.03 -31.40
CA GLU A 184 7.08 18.05 -30.23
C GLU A 184 6.64 16.66 -29.79
N ILE A 185 6.32 16.51 -28.50
CA ILE A 185 5.72 15.26 -27.99
C ILE A 185 4.32 15.10 -28.59
N GLY A 186 4.09 13.94 -29.24
CA GLY A 186 2.87 13.66 -29.98
C GLY A 186 3.02 13.81 -31.49
N GLU A 187 4.14 14.36 -31.98
CA GLU A 187 4.42 14.50 -33.40
C GLU A 187 4.78 13.14 -34.03
N VAL A 188 4.24 12.89 -35.21
CA VAL A 188 4.59 11.71 -36.01
C VAL A 188 5.81 12.03 -36.85
N VAL A 189 6.84 11.21 -36.73
CA VAL A 189 8.15 11.43 -37.37
C VAL A 189 8.55 10.21 -38.19
N ARG A 190 9.37 10.45 -39.21
CA ARG A 190 10.00 9.40 -40.04
C ARG A 190 11.47 9.26 -39.68
N LYS A 191 12.03 8.12 -39.95
CA LYS A 191 13.48 7.91 -39.86
C LYS A 191 14.23 8.97 -40.66
N GLY A 192 15.16 9.67 -40.00
CA GLY A 192 15.92 10.77 -40.57
C GLY A 192 15.37 12.16 -40.28
N ASP A 193 14.18 12.29 -39.72
CA ASP A 193 13.64 13.61 -39.32
C ASP A 193 14.44 14.18 -38.15
N LEU A 194 14.63 15.51 -38.16
CA LEU A 194 15.31 16.24 -37.08
C LEU A 194 14.44 16.32 -35.87
N LEU A 195 14.93 15.79 -34.74
CA LEU A 195 14.17 15.73 -33.47
C LEU A 195 14.58 16.77 -32.43
N ALA A 196 15.90 17.07 -32.41
CA ALA A 196 16.48 18.00 -31.45
C ALA A 196 17.85 18.49 -31.91
N VAL A 197 18.37 19.51 -31.25
CA VAL A 197 19.78 19.94 -31.35
C VAL A 197 20.39 19.85 -29.95
N THR A 198 21.59 19.32 -29.81
CA THR A 198 22.34 19.24 -28.55
C THR A 198 23.74 19.77 -28.72
N GLY A 199 24.11 20.84 -27.99
CA GLY A 199 25.39 21.47 -28.11
C GLY A 199 25.71 21.96 -29.55
N GLY A 200 24.68 22.37 -30.31
CA GLY A 200 24.79 22.79 -31.70
C GLY A 200 24.78 21.64 -32.73
N TYR A 201 24.69 20.37 -32.33
CA TYR A 201 24.69 19.21 -33.21
C TYR A 201 23.28 18.60 -33.34
N PRO A 202 22.85 18.22 -34.57
CA PRO A 202 21.52 17.69 -34.80
C PRO A 202 21.38 16.25 -34.26
N VAL A 203 20.16 15.91 -33.86
CA VAL A 203 19.72 14.57 -33.42
C VAL A 203 18.55 14.13 -34.28
N TYR A 204 18.69 13.02 -34.96
CA TYR A 204 17.72 12.49 -35.93
C TYR A 204 16.98 11.25 -35.41
N ALA A 205 15.74 11.05 -35.88
CA ALA A 205 14.96 9.85 -35.66
C ALA A 205 15.64 8.61 -36.29
N GLN A 206 15.73 7.55 -35.51
CA GLN A 206 16.31 6.27 -35.97
C GLN A 206 15.24 5.35 -36.60
N ILE A 207 13.97 5.58 -36.29
CA ILE A 207 12.80 4.80 -36.73
C ILE A 207 11.64 5.74 -37.03
N ASP A 208 10.65 5.25 -37.79
CA ASP A 208 9.36 5.88 -37.93
C ASP A 208 8.56 5.69 -36.63
N GLY A 209 7.74 6.67 -36.23
CA GLY A 209 6.93 6.56 -35.02
C GLY A 209 6.36 7.89 -34.55
N ILE A 210 5.84 7.88 -33.34
CA ILE A 210 5.38 9.10 -32.64
C ILE A 210 6.41 9.47 -31.56
N VAL A 211 6.73 10.76 -31.41
CA VAL A 211 7.57 11.26 -30.31
C VAL A 211 6.80 11.10 -29.02
N ARG A 212 7.10 10.07 -28.25
CA ARG A 212 6.40 9.75 -27.00
C ARG A 212 6.95 10.51 -25.80
N GLY A 213 8.17 10.98 -25.91
CA GLY A 213 8.82 11.73 -24.86
C GLY A 213 10.02 12.49 -25.37
N MET A 214 10.23 13.67 -24.78
CA MET A 214 11.32 14.59 -25.06
C MET A 214 11.63 15.36 -23.78
N LEU A 215 12.92 15.58 -23.48
CA LEU A 215 13.32 16.45 -22.36
C LEU A 215 12.83 17.87 -22.58
N GLN A 216 12.76 18.63 -21.48
CA GLN A 216 12.50 20.07 -21.53
C GLN A 216 13.64 20.79 -22.27
N SER A 217 13.31 21.92 -22.92
CA SER A 217 14.32 22.82 -23.51
C SER A 217 15.25 23.40 -22.43
N ASN A 218 16.42 23.88 -22.86
CA ASN A 218 17.41 24.52 -21.99
C ASN A 218 17.99 23.62 -20.87
N VAL A 219 17.89 22.29 -21.01
CA VAL A 219 18.55 21.33 -20.11
C VAL A 219 19.94 21.01 -20.63
N ASN A 220 20.95 21.06 -19.76
CA ASN A 220 22.30 20.60 -20.09
C ASN A 220 22.31 19.07 -20.16
N VAL A 221 22.79 18.53 -21.27
CA VAL A 221 22.90 17.11 -21.54
C VAL A 221 24.33 16.72 -21.88
N THR A 222 24.66 15.43 -21.69
CA THR A 222 25.95 14.87 -22.11
C THR A 222 25.73 13.94 -23.28
N LYS A 223 26.76 13.82 -24.15
CA LYS A 223 26.73 12.94 -25.31
C LYS A 223 26.32 11.51 -24.93
N GLY A 224 25.35 10.96 -25.67
CA GLY A 224 24.78 9.63 -25.41
C GLY A 224 23.71 9.59 -24.35
N MET A 225 23.46 10.68 -23.60
CA MET A 225 22.36 10.75 -22.65
C MET A 225 21.02 10.56 -23.38
N LYS A 226 20.11 9.80 -22.78
CA LYS A 226 18.74 9.65 -23.29
C LYS A 226 17.98 10.97 -23.11
N ILE A 227 17.57 11.59 -24.24
CA ILE A 227 16.83 12.86 -24.28
C ILE A 227 15.39 12.69 -24.76
N GLY A 228 15.02 11.54 -25.31
CA GLY A 228 13.68 11.28 -25.81
C GLY A 228 13.40 9.81 -26.08
N ASP A 229 12.22 9.55 -26.63
CA ASP A 229 11.70 8.22 -26.96
C ASP A 229 10.71 8.31 -28.13
N VAL A 230 10.93 7.51 -29.21
CA VAL A 230 9.97 7.36 -30.32
C VAL A 230 9.24 6.04 -30.15
N ASP A 231 7.93 6.05 -30.28
CA ASP A 231 7.09 4.85 -30.18
C ASP A 231 6.64 4.41 -31.58
N PRO A 232 7.06 3.22 -32.07
CA PRO A 232 6.75 2.76 -33.42
C PRO A 232 5.27 2.37 -33.61
N ARG A 233 4.50 2.26 -32.54
CA ARG A 233 3.06 1.91 -32.63
C ARG A 233 2.21 3.05 -33.19
N MET A 234 2.73 4.28 -33.25
CA MET A 234 2.08 5.47 -33.79
C MET A 234 0.68 5.75 -33.20
N GLU A 235 0.48 5.42 -31.91
CA GLU A 235 -0.80 5.61 -31.23
C GLU A 235 -0.76 6.85 -30.33
N PRO A 236 -1.48 7.94 -30.70
CA PRO A 236 -1.44 9.22 -29.96
C PRO A 236 -1.89 9.09 -28.51
N SER A 237 -2.85 8.23 -28.20
CA SER A 237 -3.35 8.00 -26.84
C SER A 237 -2.24 7.60 -25.86
N LEU A 238 -1.24 6.84 -26.31
CA LEU A 238 -0.13 6.38 -25.48
C LEU A 238 0.82 7.50 -25.04
N VAL A 239 0.72 8.68 -25.61
CA VAL A 239 1.53 9.84 -25.23
C VAL A 239 1.05 10.43 -23.90
N HIS A 240 -0.25 10.44 -23.68
CA HIS A 240 -0.91 11.09 -22.54
C HIS A 240 -1.33 10.14 -21.43
N LEU A 241 -1.19 8.82 -21.64
CA LEU A 241 -1.59 7.82 -20.64
C LEU A 241 -0.39 7.32 -19.83
N ILE A 242 -0.62 7.19 -18.52
CA ILE A 242 0.30 6.48 -17.63
C ILE A 242 0.49 5.06 -18.15
N SER A 243 1.74 4.61 -18.28
CA SER A 243 2.03 3.31 -18.87
C SER A 243 1.53 2.15 -18.01
N ASP A 244 1.18 1.03 -18.67
CA ASP A 244 0.89 -0.26 -18.02
C ASP A 244 1.96 -0.67 -17.01
N LYS A 245 3.23 -0.43 -17.37
CA LYS A 245 4.38 -0.66 -16.50
C LYS A 245 4.30 0.18 -15.22
N ALA A 246 4.05 1.48 -15.35
CA ALA A 246 4.00 2.39 -14.21
C ALA A 246 2.81 2.05 -13.28
N ARG A 247 1.65 1.74 -13.87
CA ARG A 247 0.47 1.28 -13.13
C ARG A 247 0.73 -0.04 -12.38
N LYS A 248 1.37 -1.01 -13.04
CA LYS A 248 1.69 -2.31 -12.40
C LYS A 248 2.67 -2.17 -11.25
N ILE A 249 3.67 -1.28 -11.37
CA ILE A 249 4.58 -0.94 -10.27
C ILE A 249 3.80 -0.27 -9.12
N GLY A 250 2.89 0.67 -9.42
CA GLY A 250 2.05 1.33 -8.42
C GLY A 250 1.19 0.34 -7.63
N ARG A 251 0.59 -0.65 -8.30
CA ARG A 251 -0.15 -1.74 -7.63
C ARG A 251 0.75 -2.56 -6.70
N GLY A 252 1.99 -2.85 -7.12
CA GLY A 252 2.97 -3.53 -6.27
C GLY A 252 3.34 -2.73 -5.03
N VAL A 253 3.47 -1.39 -5.17
CA VAL A 253 3.68 -0.50 -4.00
C VAL A 253 2.49 -0.57 -3.04
N ALA A 254 1.26 -0.51 -3.55
CA ALA A 254 0.06 -0.60 -2.72
C ALA A 254 -0.03 -1.94 -1.97
N GLU A 255 0.33 -3.04 -2.63
CA GLU A 255 0.41 -4.37 -2.01
C GLU A 255 1.49 -4.42 -0.93
N ALA A 256 2.67 -3.85 -1.19
CA ALA A 256 3.75 -3.79 -0.20
C ALA A 256 3.36 -2.96 1.02
N ILE A 257 2.70 -1.81 0.85
CA ILE A 257 2.16 -1.00 1.95
C ILE A 257 1.22 -1.84 2.80
N ARG A 258 0.25 -2.49 2.18
CA ARG A 258 -0.71 -3.36 2.87
C ARG A 258 -0.01 -4.44 3.67
N THR A 259 0.94 -5.15 3.06
CA THR A 259 1.68 -6.23 3.71
C THR A 259 2.51 -5.73 4.90
N ILE A 260 3.27 -4.65 4.73
CA ILE A 260 4.16 -4.12 5.78
C ILE A 260 3.35 -3.53 6.93
N CYS A 261 2.33 -2.71 6.65
CA CYS A 261 1.55 -2.05 7.69
C CYS A 261 0.69 -3.05 8.47
N TYR A 262 0.05 -4.02 7.79
CA TYR A 262 -0.84 -4.95 8.49
C TYR A 262 -0.09 -6.08 9.20
N SER A 263 1.14 -6.43 8.80
CA SER A 263 1.96 -7.39 9.54
C SER A 263 2.27 -6.96 10.98
N GLN A 264 2.06 -5.71 11.30
CA GLN A 264 2.22 -5.16 12.64
C GLN A 264 0.99 -5.42 13.55
N TYR A 265 -0.05 -6.10 13.04
CA TYR A 265 -1.27 -6.39 13.79
C TYR A 265 -1.53 -7.88 13.90
N GLY A 266 -2.09 -8.28 15.05
CA GLY A 266 -2.63 -9.61 15.28
C GLY A 266 -4.12 -9.67 15.00
N LEU A 267 -4.60 -10.81 14.49
CA LEU A 267 -6.03 -11.13 14.34
C LEU A 267 -6.34 -12.34 15.21
N VAL A 268 -7.13 -12.15 16.25
CA VAL A 268 -7.55 -13.20 17.18
C VAL A 268 -9.03 -13.53 16.95
N PHE A 269 -9.30 -14.79 16.62
CA PHE A 269 -10.65 -15.30 16.37
C PHE A 269 -11.10 -16.14 17.57
N LEU A 270 -12.13 -15.63 18.25
CA LEU A 270 -12.68 -16.24 19.46
C LEU A 270 -13.75 -17.28 19.10
N ALA A 271 -13.43 -18.55 19.33
CA ALA A 271 -14.27 -19.70 19.01
C ALA A 271 -14.41 -20.66 20.21
N ALA A 272 -14.36 -20.14 21.44
CA ALA A 272 -14.39 -20.94 22.69
C ALA A 272 -15.68 -20.78 23.51
N GLY A 273 -16.74 -20.18 22.95
CA GLY A 273 -18.03 -19.97 23.63
C GLY A 273 -18.77 -21.28 23.89
N LYS A 274 -19.46 -21.37 25.04
CA LYS A 274 -20.18 -22.59 25.50
C LYS A 274 -21.50 -22.89 24.77
N SER A 275 -21.94 -22.03 23.86
CA SER A 275 -23.22 -22.17 23.11
C SER A 275 -24.46 -22.43 24.00
N SER A 276 -24.48 -21.99 25.27
CA SER A 276 -25.45 -22.34 26.26
C SER A 276 -26.92 -21.98 25.96
N ARG A 277 -27.14 -21.13 24.95
CA ARG A 277 -28.48 -20.68 24.50
C ARG A 277 -28.88 -21.32 23.16
N TYR A 278 -28.03 -22.11 22.54
CA TYR A 278 -28.21 -22.59 21.13
C TYR A 278 -29.04 -23.89 21.02
N GLY A 279 -29.74 -24.31 22.05
CA GLY A 279 -30.57 -25.54 22.04
C GLY A 279 -29.98 -26.65 22.88
N ASP A 280 -29.59 -27.81 22.27
CA ASP A 280 -29.00 -28.91 23.03
C ASP A 280 -27.64 -28.54 23.61
N PRO A 281 -27.39 -28.75 24.92
CA PRO A 281 -26.09 -28.52 25.54
C PRO A 281 -24.90 -29.28 24.91
N GLN A 282 -25.18 -30.32 24.14
CA GLN A 282 -24.17 -31.10 23.42
C GLN A 282 -23.87 -30.55 22.01
N GLU A 283 -24.72 -29.67 21.49
CA GLU A 283 -24.50 -29.03 20.18
C GLU A 283 -23.69 -27.73 20.33
N ASN A 284 -22.62 -27.64 19.56
CA ASN A 284 -21.87 -26.38 19.44
C ASN A 284 -22.38 -25.56 18.28
N LYS A 285 -22.84 -24.33 18.55
CA LYS A 285 -23.34 -23.41 17.54
C LYS A 285 -22.34 -23.13 16.41
N LEU A 286 -21.04 -23.10 16.71
CA LEU A 286 -19.98 -22.80 15.73
C LEU A 286 -19.77 -23.94 14.72
N LEU A 287 -20.16 -25.18 15.09
CA LEU A 287 -20.12 -26.36 14.24
C LEU A 287 -21.43 -26.55 13.44
N SER A 288 -22.49 -25.80 13.77
CA SER A 288 -23.72 -25.82 12.99
C SER A 288 -23.52 -25.36 11.58
N GLU A 289 -24.14 -26.06 10.63
CA GLU A 289 -23.94 -25.82 9.20
C GLU A 289 -25.10 -25.08 8.56
N LYS A 290 -24.74 -24.14 7.68
CA LYS A 290 -25.65 -23.56 6.69
C LYS A 290 -25.01 -23.69 5.31
N ASN A 291 -25.78 -24.18 4.34
CA ASN A 291 -25.29 -24.47 2.98
C ASN A 291 -24.04 -25.39 2.96
N GLY A 292 -23.99 -26.37 3.87
CA GLY A 292 -22.84 -27.31 3.98
C GLY A 292 -21.56 -26.68 4.52
N LYS A 293 -21.66 -25.52 5.17
CA LYS A 293 -20.50 -24.80 5.72
C LYS A 293 -20.72 -24.50 7.20
N PRO A 294 -19.85 -25.00 8.11
CA PRO A 294 -19.89 -24.68 9.54
C PRO A 294 -19.77 -23.17 9.80
N MET A 295 -20.47 -22.66 10.81
CA MET A 295 -20.55 -21.22 11.14
C MET A 295 -19.19 -20.58 11.29
N PHE A 296 -18.25 -21.16 12.05
CA PHE A 296 -16.91 -20.60 12.26
C PHE A 296 -16.13 -20.38 10.97
N ARG A 297 -16.39 -21.15 9.91
CA ARG A 297 -15.69 -21.04 8.64
C ARG A 297 -16.08 -19.82 7.84
N TYR A 298 -17.26 -19.23 8.08
CA TYR A 298 -17.67 -18.01 7.36
C TYR A 298 -16.69 -16.86 7.59
N LEU A 299 -16.21 -16.71 8.83
CA LEU A 299 -15.19 -15.71 9.15
C LEU A 299 -13.78 -16.20 8.78
N LEU A 300 -13.38 -17.40 9.19
CA LEU A 300 -12.00 -17.87 9.02
C LEU A 300 -11.58 -17.99 7.55
N ASP A 301 -12.49 -18.41 6.66
CA ASP A 301 -12.21 -18.49 5.22
C ASP A 301 -11.88 -17.12 4.62
N GLN A 302 -12.61 -16.08 5.03
CA GLN A 302 -12.36 -14.71 4.59
C GLN A 302 -10.99 -14.19 5.07
N MET A 303 -10.57 -14.59 6.28
CA MET A 303 -9.32 -14.12 6.87
C MET A 303 -8.06 -14.76 6.26
N ARG A 304 -8.22 -15.75 5.37
CA ARG A 304 -7.10 -16.32 4.61
C ARG A 304 -6.39 -15.32 3.70
N ILE A 305 -7.07 -14.27 3.29
CA ILE A 305 -6.49 -13.20 2.45
C ILE A 305 -5.51 -12.28 3.21
N TYR A 306 -5.38 -12.44 4.55
CA TYR A 306 -4.44 -11.67 5.38
C TYR A 306 -3.30 -12.53 5.94
N PRO A 307 -2.51 -13.25 5.10
CA PRO A 307 -1.42 -14.09 5.56
C PRO A 307 -0.28 -13.30 6.23
N MET A 308 -0.20 -11.99 5.96
CA MET A 308 0.79 -11.09 6.57
C MET A 308 0.51 -10.81 8.06
N CYS A 309 -0.74 -10.90 8.52
CA CYS A 309 -1.09 -10.72 9.93
C CYS A 309 -0.78 -11.99 10.74
N THR A 310 -0.45 -11.82 12.02
CA THR A 310 -0.42 -12.95 12.96
C THR A 310 -1.86 -13.36 13.25
N ARG A 311 -2.30 -14.51 12.71
CA ARG A 311 -3.68 -15.01 12.85
C ARG A 311 -3.72 -16.12 13.90
N VAL A 312 -4.58 -15.96 14.91
CA VAL A 312 -4.71 -16.90 16.04
C VAL A 312 -6.17 -17.26 16.22
N VAL A 313 -6.47 -18.57 16.28
CA VAL A 313 -7.80 -19.09 16.63
C VAL A 313 -7.75 -19.63 18.05
N VAL A 314 -8.65 -19.13 18.91
CA VAL A 314 -8.81 -19.59 20.30
C VAL A 314 -10.07 -20.43 20.39
N SER A 315 -9.93 -21.73 20.67
CA SER A 315 -11.07 -22.66 20.75
C SER A 315 -10.79 -23.78 21.77
N GLY A 316 -11.85 -24.38 22.31
CA GLY A 316 -11.80 -25.66 23.01
C GLY A 316 -12.17 -26.85 22.12
N HIS A 317 -12.49 -26.64 20.83
CA HIS A 317 -13.00 -27.66 19.91
C HIS A 317 -11.91 -28.08 18.91
N THR A 318 -11.62 -29.38 18.92
CA THR A 318 -10.53 -29.97 18.11
C THR A 318 -10.72 -29.68 16.61
N GLU A 319 -11.95 -29.81 16.08
CA GLU A 319 -12.28 -29.59 14.68
C GLU A 319 -11.95 -28.15 14.22
N ILE A 320 -12.23 -27.17 15.08
CA ILE A 320 -11.93 -25.76 14.79
C ILE A 320 -10.43 -25.52 14.79
N LEU A 321 -9.71 -26.10 15.77
CA LEU A 321 -8.26 -25.96 15.86
C LEU A 321 -7.53 -26.68 14.73
N GLU A 322 -7.99 -27.87 14.32
CA GLU A 322 -7.44 -28.59 13.17
C GLU A 322 -7.65 -27.80 11.88
N TYR A 323 -8.85 -27.28 11.66
CA TYR A 323 -9.13 -26.42 10.53
C TYR A 323 -8.20 -25.21 10.48
N ALA A 324 -7.99 -24.54 11.60
CA ALA A 324 -7.10 -23.38 11.71
C ALA A 324 -5.66 -23.74 11.32
N ARG A 325 -5.13 -24.86 11.81
CA ARG A 325 -3.78 -25.36 11.50
C ARG A 325 -3.60 -25.68 10.01
N GLN A 326 -4.61 -26.34 9.40
CA GLN A 326 -4.61 -26.67 7.96
C GLN A 326 -4.57 -25.41 7.08
N HIS A 327 -4.97 -24.25 7.62
CA HIS A 327 -4.99 -22.96 6.92
C HIS A 327 -3.94 -21.97 7.46
N GLU A 328 -2.84 -22.50 8.01
CA GLU A 328 -1.68 -21.72 8.47
C GLU A 328 -2.02 -20.64 9.52
N MET A 329 -3.05 -20.86 10.33
CA MET A 329 -3.37 -20.05 11.49
C MET A 329 -2.81 -20.67 12.74
N LEU A 330 -2.27 -19.86 13.64
CA LEU A 330 -1.86 -20.29 14.97
C LEU A 330 -3.08 -20.65 15.82
N THR A 331 -2.89 -21.51 16.80
CA THR A 331 -3.98 -21.97 17.66
C THR A 331 -3.66 -21.79 19.13
N ALA A 332 -4.68 -21.47 19.93
CA ALA A 332 -4.64 -21.49 21.38
C ALA A 332 -5.81 -22.35 21.88
N GLU A 333 -5.51 -23.45 22.53
CA GLU A 333 -6.53 -24.38 23.06
C GLU A 333 -7.02 -23.91 24.42
N ASN A 334 -8.28 -23.46 24.51
CA ASN A 334 -8.93 -23.08 25.78
C ASN A 334 -9.79 -24.22 26.32
N GLN A 335 -9.20 -25.02 27.21
CA GLN A 335 -9.87 -26.14 27.87
C GLN A 335 -10.77 -25.70 29.04
N ASN A 336 -10.74 -24.42 29.43
CA ASN A 336 -11.48 -23.87 30.57
C ASN A 336 -12.36 -22.70 30.15
N PRO A 337 -13.34 -22.88 29.24
CA PRO A 337 -14.21 -21.80 28.79
C PRO A 337 -15.10 -21.22 29.90
N GLU A 338 -15.25 -21.93 31.04
CA GLU A 338 -15.95 -21.47 32.23
C GLU A 338 -15.27 -20.29 32.94
N LYS A 339 -13.97 -20.07 32.69
CA LYS A 339 -13.23 -18.90 33.21
C LYS A 339 -13.57 -17.59 32.49
N GLY A 340 -14.51 -17.65 31.55
CA GLY A 340 -15.03 -16.50 30.85
C GLY A 340 -14.18 -16.08 29.63
N ILE A 341 -14.70 -15.06 28.90
CA ILE A 341 -14.11 -14.57 27.66
C ILE A 341 -12.73 -13.91 27.87
N ALA A 342 -12.46 -13.33 29.05
CA ALA A 342 -11.17 -12.71 29.38
C ALA A 342 -10.01 -13.67 29.15
N ARG A 343 -10.18 -14.94 29.54
CA ARG A 343 -9.17 -15.98 29.34
C ARG A 343 -8.84 -16.21 27.86
N SER A 344 -9.87 -16.27 27.01
CA SER A 344 -9.69 -16.45 25.57
C SER A 344 -8.97 -15.25 24.92
N LEU A 345 -9.30 -14.02 25.33
CA LEU A 345 -8.62 -12.80 24.88
C LEU A 345 -7.13 -12.83 25.25
N GLN A 346 -6.81 -13.16 26.50
CA GLN A 346 -5.44 -13.24 27.00
C GLN A 346 -4.62 -14.31 26.26
N MET A 347 -5.17 -15.49 26.05
CA MET A 347 -4.50 -16.58 25.33
C MET A 347 -4.20 -16.16 23.89
N GLY A 348 -5.14 -15.57 23.18
CA GLY A 348 -4.94 -15.06 21.83
C GLY A 348 -3.86 -13.96 21.78
N LEU A 349 -3.93 -13.01 22.72
CA LEU A 349 -2.93 -11.95 22.83
C LEU A 349 -1.53 -12.49 23.09
N ASP A 350 -1.39 -13.45 24.01
CA ASP A 350 -0.09 -14.05 24.37
C ASP A 350 0.54 -14.79 23.19
N VAL A 351 -0.26 -15.52 22.40
CA VAL A 351 0.23 -16.16 21.16
C VAL A 351 0.68 -15.11 20.15
N CYS A 352 -0.10 -14.07 19.93
CA CYS A 352 0.26 -12.95 19.04
C CYS A 352 1.58 -12.30 19.47
N CYS A 353 1.71 -11.95 20.76
CA CYS A 353 2.91 -11.27 21.28
C CYS A 353 4.15 -12.16 21.24
N ARG A 354 4.03 -13.48 21.42
CA ARG A 354 5.14 -14.42 21.26
C ARG A 354 5.59 -14.54 19.81
N GLN A 355 4.64 -14.60 18.89
CA GLN A 355 4.94 -14.69 17.46
C GLN A 355 5.55 -13.41 16.91
N ASN A 356 5.04 -12.26 17.32
CA ASN A 356 5.54 -10.94 16.91
C ASN A 356 5.63 -10.00 18.12
N PRO A 357 6.80 -9.90 18.78
CA PRO A 357 6.99 -8.99 19.94
C PRO A 357 6.84 -7.50 19.61
N LYS A 358 6.85 -7.13 18.33
CA LYS A 358 6.73 -5.73 17.86
C LYS A 358 5.31 -5.34 17.44
N LEU A 359 4.30 -6.20 17.70
CA LEU A 359 2.91 -5.88 17.37
C LEU A 359 2.49 -4.50 17.89
N GLN A 360 1.79 -3.75 17.05
CA GLN A 360 1.22 -2.45 17.37
C GLN A 360 -0.21 -2.56 17.90
N GLY A 361 -0.91 -3.63 17.59
CA GLY A 361 -2.26 -3.86 18.06
C GLY A 361 -2.78 -5.26 17.76
N VAL A 362 -3.89 -5.61 18.36
CA VAL A 362 -4.59 -6.89 18.13
C VAL A 362 -6.09 -6.63 17.93
N LEU A 363 -6.62 -7.19 16.84
CA LEU A 363 -8.05 -7.22 16.57
C LEU A 363 -8.63 -8.53 17.12
N PHE A 364 -9.72 -8.42 17.86
CA PHE A 364 -10.49 -9.54 18.36
C PHE A 364 -11.82 -9.62 17.64
N ALA A 365 -12.09 -10.73 17.00
CA ALA A 365 -13.35 -11.04 16.32
C ALA A 365 -13.95 -12.33 16.89
N VAL A 366 -15.26 -12.43 16.91
CA VAL A 366 -15.99 -13.61 17.38
C VAL A 366 -16.48 -14.42 16.19
N CYS A 367 -16.37 -15.76 16.27
CA CYS A 367 -16.70 -16.65 15.15
C CYS A 367 -18.21 -16.92 15.00
N ASP A 368 -19.04 -16.35 15.85
CA ASP A 368 -20.50 -16.43 15.79
C ASP A 368 -21.16 -15.22 15.08
N GLN A 369 -20.35 -14.41 14.40
CA GLN A 369 -20.79 -13.35 13.47
C GLN A 369 -20.50 -13.76 12.02
N PRO A 370 -21.30 -14.64 11.41
CA PRO A 370 -21.03 -15.15 10.06
C PRO A 370 -21.19 -14.09 8.96
N GLY A 371 -21.89 -12.98 9.25
CA GLY A 371 -22.08 -11.84 8.35
C GLY A 371 -20.89 -10.88 8.26
N LEU A 372 -19.91 -10.98 9.18
CA LEU A 372 -18.76 -10.09 9.20
C LEU A 372 -17.89 -10.25 7.95
N LYS A 373 -17.58 -9.11 7.30
CA LYS A 373 -16.84 -9.08 6.04
C LYS A 373 -15.34 -8.81 6.23
N ALA A 374 -14.55 -9.30 5.28
CA ALA A 374 -13.12 -9.03 5.21
C ALA A 374 -12.83 -7.53 5.06
N GLU A 375 -13.64 -6.81 4.28
CA GLU A 375 -13.50 -5.37 4.04
C GLU A 375 -13.64 -4.57 5.34
N THR A 376 -14.50 -4.98 6.26
CA THR A 376 -14.68 -4.36 7.59
C THR A 376 -13.41 -4.52 8.43
N ILE A 377 -12.80 -5.71 8.43
CA ILE A 377 -11.51 -5.96 9.08
C ILE A 377 -10.41 -5.08 8.46
N GLU A 378 -10.36 -4.97 7.13
CA GLU A 378 -9.37 -4.13 6.44
C GLU A 378 -9.51 -2.65 6.83
N GLN A 379 -10.74 -2.13 6.84
CA GLN A 379 -10.99 -0.76 7.26
C GLN A 379 -10.57 -0.50 8.72
N MET A 380 -10.78 -1.46 9.63
CA MET A 380 -10.30 -1.36 11.01
C MET A 380 -8.77 -1.33 11.09
N LEU A 381 -8.07 -2.19 10.34
CA LEU A 381 -6.61 -2.18 10.25
C LEU A 381 -6.09 -0.85 9.68
N GLU A 382 -6.72 -0.34 8.63
CA GLU A 382 -6.39 0.98 8.09
C GLU A 382 -6.59 2.11 9.11
N MET A 383 -7.67 2.09 9.85
CA MET A 383 -7.92 3.07 10.91
C MET A 383 -6.86 2.98 12.01
N ALA A 384 -6.46 1.78 12.42
CA ALA A 384 -5.46 1.56 13.45
C ALA A 384 -4.08 2.06 13.01
N VAL A 385 -3.65 1.74 11.79
CA VAL A 385 -2.38 2.24 11.21
C VAL A 385 -2.31 3.77 11.25
N LYS A 386 -3.44 4.44 11.00
CA LYS A 386 -3.53 5.93 10.95
C LYS A 386 -3.68 6.59 12.31
N ASN A 387 -4.08 5.85 13.32
CA ASN A 387 -4.43 6.39 14.63
C ASN A 387 -3.77 5.55 15.74
N PRO A 388 -2.43 5.54 15.84
CA PRO A 388 -1.74 4.83 16.92
C PRO A 388 -2.22 5.31 18.29
N GLY A 389 -2.28 4.39 19.25
CA GLY A 389 -2.79 4.64 20.59
C GLY A 389 -4.32 4.66 20.73
N LYS A 390 -5.07 4.35 19.65
CA LYS A 390 -6.52 4.29 19.66
C LYS A 390 -7.07 2.86 19.67
N MET A 391 -8.29 2.72 20.12
CA MET A 391 -9.11 1.51 19.95
C MET A 391 -10.08 1.72 18.80
N ILE A 392 -10.23 0.74 17.93
CA ILE A 392 -11.18 0.78 16.82
C ILE A 392 -12.27 -0.24 17.10
N CYS A 393 -13.52 0.19 17.14
CA CYS A 393 -14.68 -0.69 17.38
C CYS A 393 -15.58 -0.67 16.14
N ALA A 394 -15.96 -1.83 15.65
CA ALA A 394 -17.10 -1.93 14.74
C ALA A 394 -18.40 -1.71 15.51
N GLY A 395 -19.38 -1.05 14.89
CA GLY A 395 -20.63 -0.78 15.58
C GLY A 395 -21.60 0.06 14.75
N THR A 396 -22.73 0.36 15.36
CA THR A 396 -23.66 1.37 14.87
C THR A 396 -23.53 2.66 15.71
N LYS A 397 -24.18 3.74 15.29
CA LYS A 397 -24.20 5.00 16.07
C LYS A 397 -24.70 4.81 17.50
N GLU A 398 -25.51 3.79 17.72
CA GLU A 398 -26.19 3.55 19.00
C GLU A 398 -25.44 2.53 19.87
N LYS A 399 -24.65 1.61 19.26
CA LYS A 399 -24.06 0.48 19.97
C LYS A 399 -22.71 0.08 19.42
N LEU A 400 -21.69 0.00 20.29
CA LEU A 400 -20.41 -0.61 19.98
C LEU A 400 -20.55 -2.13 19.93
N GLY A 401 -20.02 -2.73 18.85
CA GLY A 401 -20.06 -4.17 18.56
C GLY A 401 -18.70 -4.84 18.64
N ASN A 402 -18.62 -6.03 18.06
CA ASN A 402 -17.40 -6.71 17.66
C ASN A 402 -17.32 -6.64 16.12
N PRO A 403 -16.11 -6.70 15.54
CA PRO A 403 -14.80 -6.82 16.17
C PRO A 403 -14.32 -5.54 16.88
N VAL A 404 -13.32 -5.73 17.75
CA VAL A 404 -12.63 -4.63 18.44
C VAL A 404 -11.14 -4.78 18.21
N LEU A 405 -10.47 -3.71 17.75
CA LEU A 405 -9.03 -3.62 17.66
C LEU A 405 -8.50 -2.77 18.79
N LEU A 406 -7.56 -3.31 19.57
CA LEU A 406 -6.90 -2.64 20.69
C LEU A 406 -5.44 -2.36 20.32
N ASP A 407 -5.01 -1.10 20.46
CA ASP A 407 -3.61 -0.74 20.34
C ASP A 407 -2.77 -1.35 21.47
N ARG A 408 -1.47 -1.48 21.26
CA ARG A 408 -0.51 -2.05 22.20
C ARG A 408 -0.53 -1.41 23.58
N VAL A 409 -0.85 -0.13 23.68
CA VAL A 409 -0.90 0.58 24.95
C VAL A 409 -1.93 0.00 25.92
N PHE A 410 -2.92 -0.75 25.43
CA PHE A 410 -3.98 -1.39 26.23
C PHE A 410 -3.70 -2.87 26.55
N PHE A 411 -2.59 -3.45 26.09
CA PHE A 411 -2.30 -4.88 26.28
C PHE A 411 -2.18 -5.27 27.75
N GLN A 412 -1.58 -4.41 28.58
CA GLN A 412 -1.45 -4.69 30.00
C GLN A 412 -2.83 -4.74 30.67
N GLU A 413 -3.70 -3.79 30.40
CA GLU A 413 -5.06 -3.76 30.94
C GLU A 413 -5.90 -4.96 30.46
N LEU A 414 -5.70 -5.40 29.21
CA LEU A 414 -6.35 -6.61 28.67
C LEU A 414 -5.92 -7.86 29.44
N LYS A 415 -4.66 -7.95 29.89
CA LYS A 415 -4.14 -9.06 30.69
C LYS A 415 -4.67 -9.08 32.12
N GLU A 416 -5.18 -7.98 32.61
CA GLU A 416 -5.76 -7.83 33.94
C GLU A 416 -7.27 -8.10 33.99
N LEU A 417 -7.90 -8.37 32.84
CA LEU A 417 -9.32 -8.72 32.79
C LEU A 417 -9.56 -10.10 33.43
N GLU A 418 -10.68 -10.25 34.15
CA GLU A 418 -11.09 -11.51 34.79
C GLU A 418 -12.53 -11.87 34.42
N GLY A 419 -12.83 -13.18 34.46
CA GLY A 419 -14.17 -13.71 34.29
C GLY A 419 -14.78 -13.45 32.91
N ASP A 420 -16.08 -13.22 32.86
CA ASP A 420 -16.84 -13.03 31.62
C ASP A 420 -16.86 -11.56 31.15
N ILE A 421 -15.72 -10.90 31.35
CA ILE A 421 -15.49 -9.50 30.95
C ILE A 421 -14.69 -9.49 29.65
N GLY A 422 -15.32 -9.03 28.58
CA GLY A 422 -14.68 -8.91 27.27
C GLY A 422 -13.91 -7.61 27.07
N GLY A 423 -13.24 -7.47 25.93
CA GLY A 423 -12.50 -6.27 25.53
C GLY A 423 -13.32 -4.96 25.57
N LYS A 424 -14.65 -5.04 25.50
CA LYS A 424 -15.56 -3.89 25.68
C LYS A 424 -15.42 -3.18 27.04
N GLN A 425 -14.91 -3.85 28.07
CA GLN A 425 -14.63 -3.23 29.37
C GLN A 425 -13.48 -2.23 29.25
N VAL A 426 -12.40 -2.59 28.56
CA VAL A 426 -11.29 -1.68 28.27
C VAL A 426 -11.79 -0.48 27.46
N VAL A 427 -12.60 -0.74 26.44
CA VAL A 427 -13.24 0.32 25.62
C VAL A 427 -14.06 1.30 26.47
N ARG A 428 -14.84 0.80 27.43
CA ARG A 428 -15.68 1.64 28.33
C ARG A 428 -14.88 2.49 29.31
N ARG A 429 -13.67 2.06 29.67
CA ARG A 429 -12.80 2.83 30.59
C ARG A 429 -12.12 4.00 29.90
N HIS A 430 -11.98 3.95 28.56
CA HIS A 430 -11.26 4.94 27.77
C HIS A 430 -12.09 5.46 26.58
N PRO A 431 -13.28 6.03 26.79
CA PRO A 431 -14.17 6.43 25.70
C PRO A 431 -13.55 7.44 24.75
N GLU A 432 -12.63 8.29 25.24
CA GLU A 432 -11.91 9.29 24.44
C GLU A 432 -10.84 8.69 23.51
N GLN A 433 -10.46 7.43 23.73
CA GLN A 433 -9.51 6.69 22.87
C GLN A 433 -10.23 5.82 21.84
N VAL A 434 -11.56 5.79 21.82
CA VAL A 434 -12.36 4.94 20.95
C VAL A 434 -12.68 5.64 19.65
N MET A 435 -12.49 4.94 18.55
CA MET A 435 -12.96 5.32 17.22
C MET A 435 -13.98 4.28 16.74
N LEU A 436 -15.14 4.76 16.29
CA LEU A 436 -16.18 3.91 15.74
C LEU A 436 -15.99 3.74 14.22
N LEU A 437 -15.98 2.49 13.76
CA LEU A 437 -16.23 2.16 12.36
C LEU A 437 -17.72 1.81 12.23
N GLU A 438 -18.50 2.71 11.62
CA GLU A 438 -19.91 2.42 11.30
C GLU A 438 -20.00 1.22 10.36
N THR A 439 -20.69 0.17 10.81
CA THR A 439 -20.77 -1.13 10.14
C THR A 439 -22.24 -1.53 9.99
N ALA A 440 -22.56 -2.21 8.91
CA ALA A 440 -23.91 -2.70 8.65
C ALA A 440 -24.38 -3.61 9.81
N PRO A 441 -25.60 -3.46 10.32
CA PRO A 441 -26.10 -4.24 11.46
C PRO A 441 -26.03 -5.77 11.24
N GLU A 442 -26.16 -6.22 10.00
CA GLU A 442 -26.13 -7.63 9.61
C GLU A 442 -24.73 -8.25 9.84
N GLU A 443 -23.67 -7.44 9.72
CA GLU A 443 -22.30 -7.89 9.99
C GLU A 443 -22.01 -8.05 11.48
N LEU A 444 -22.76 -7.34 12.33
CA LEU A 444 -22.58 -7.29 13.77
C LEU A 444 -23.50 -8.26 14.53
N GLN A 445 -24.32 -9.01 13.79
CA GLN A 445 -25.30 -9.91 14.38
C GLN A 445 -24.64 -11.19 14.91
N ASP A 446 -24.70 -11.38 16.23
CA ASP A 446 -24.36 -12.65 16.86
C ASP A 446 -25.49 -13.67 16.64
N ILE A 447 -25.14 -14.90 16.33
CA ILE A 447 -26.11 -16.00 16.21
C ILE A 447 -26.14 -16.74 17.55
N ASP A 448 -27.16 -16.47 18.36
CA ASP A 448 -27.30 -17.02 19.71
C ASP A 448 -28.32 -18.17 19.79
N GLU A 449 -29.28 -18.22 18.85
CA GLU A 449 -30.36 -19.20 18.84
C GLU A 449 -30.45 -19.95 17.51
N LYS A 450 -30.82 -21.23 17.55
CA LYS A 450 -30.92 -22.12 16.37
C LYS A 450 -32.01 -21.65 15.37
N THR A 451 -32.99 -20.89 15.84
CA THR A 451 -34.08 -20.32 15.04
C THR A 451 -33.67 -19.04 14.28
N GLN A 452 -32.55 -18.42 14.61
CA GLN A 452 -32.06 -17.24 13.92
C GLN A 452 -31.61 -17.62 12.49
N ASN A 453 -32.13 -16.89 11.51
CA ASN A 453 -31.63 -16.97 10.13
C ASN A 453 -30.28 -16.25 10.03
N TRP A 454 -29.25 -16.94 9.53
CA TRP A 454 -27.92 -16.40 9.32
C TRP A 454 -27.30 -16.88 7.99
#